data_a1994c9644356dac2fb4f4917eba9990
#
_entry.id   a1994c9644356dac2fb4f4917eba9990
#
_cell.length_a   1.000
_cell.length_b   1.000
_cell.length_c   1.000
_cell.angle_alpha   90.00
_cell.angle_beta   90.00
_cell.angle_gamma   90.00
#
_symmetry.space_group_name_H-M   'P 1'
#
loop_
_entity.id
_entity.type
_entity.pdbx_description
1 polymer ?
#
loop_
_entity_poly.entity_id
_entity_poly.type
_entity_poly.pdbx_seq_one_letter_code
_entity_poly.pdbx_strand_id
1 'polypeptide(L)'
;MQPQPIPLEPPDRFHLNAAEGWLGLGDSASAAHELEQISPPGRGHPAILLVQCRIHMARKKWESLVQTAERVVRDFPGLHEAWVDRSYGLHEMKRTQEAFDALLPASGLFPKIWVIPYNLSCYCAQAGRLREALEWLETAIVLGGENDIRSQALEDPDLKPLWKQIRPEATTS
;
A
#
# COMPACT_ATOMS: atom_id res chain seq x y z
N MET A 1 -18.49 3.08 16.74
CA MET A 1 -17.63 4.28 16.74
C MET A 1 -16.25 3.82 17.13
N GLN A 2 -15.29 3.86 16.20
CA GLN A 2 -13.91 3.45 16.51
C GLN A 2 -13.29 4.52 17.41
N PRO A 3 -12.55 4.13 18.45
CA PRO A 3 -11.82 5.10 19.27
C PRO A 3 -10.80 5.82 18.40
N GLN A 4 -10.87 7.14 18.38
CA GLN A 4 -9.84 7.95 17.72
C GLN A 4 -8.52 7.74 18.47
N PRO A 5 -7.39 7.54 17.76
CA PRO A 5 -6.10 7.41 18.42
C PRO A 5 -5.83 8.69 19.23
N ILE A 6 -5.32 8.52 20.44
CA ILE A 6 -4.90 9.64 21.29
C ILE A 6 -3.78 10.39 20.55
N PRO A 7 -3.81 11.73 20.48
CA PRO A 7 -2.75 12.48 19.82
C PRO A 7 -1.36 12.15 20.39
N LEU A 8 -0.37 12.01 19.52
CA LEU A 8 1.01 11.85 19.95
C LEU A 8 1.53 13.15 20.57
N GLU A 9 2.00 13.06 21.82
CA GLU A 9 2.62 14.17 22.51
C GLU A 9 4.13 14.24 22.22
N PRO A 10 4.78 15.41 22.37
CA PRO A 10 6.25 15.48 22.42
C PRO A 10 6.80 14.62 23.58
N PRO A 11 7.96 13.91 23.40
CA PRO A 11 8.84 13.97 22.22
C PRO A 11 8.45 13.04 21.07
N ASP A 12 7.51 12.09 21.26
CA ASP A 12 7.17 11.04 20.28
C ASP A 12 6.77 11.63 18.92
N ARG A 13 6.01 12.74 18.92
CA ARG A 13 5.64 13.43 17.69
C ARG A 13 6.84 13.98 16.93
N PHE A 14 7.88 14.44 17.62
CA PHE A 14 9.08 14.93 16.95
C PHE A 14 9.87 13.80 16.31
N HIS A 15 10.00 12.67 16.99
CA HIS A 15 10.64 11.48 16.44
C HIS A 15 9.87 10.91 15.25
N LEU A 16 8.53 10.89 15.28
CA LEU A 16 7.71 10.49 14.14
C LEU A 16 7.97 11.39 12.93
N ASN A 17 7.92 12.72 13.10
CA ASN A 17 8.16 13.68 12.01
C ASN A 17 9.58 13.55 11.44
N ALA A 18 10.58 13.32 12.29
CA ALA A 18 11.96 13.09 11.86
C ALA A 18 12.07 11.78 11.05
N ALA A 19 11.43 10.70 11.50
CA ALA A 19 11.41 9.43 10.77
C ALA A 19 10.78 9.57 9.38
N GLU A 20 9.68 10.32 9.27
CA GLU A 20 9.05 10.62 7.97
C GLU A 20 9.97 11.45 7.07
N GLY A 21 10.67 12.43 7.64
CA GLY A 21 11.67 13.22 6.92
C GLY A 21 12.80 12.36 6.36
N TRP A 22 13.37 11.47 7.17
CA TRP A 22 14.41 10.54 6.73
C TRP A 22 13.94 9.59 5.64
N LEU A 23 12.70 9.06 5.74
CA LEU A 23 12.10 8.25 4.67
C LEU A 23 11.95 9.04 3.37
N GLY A 24 11.56 10.32 3.44
CA GLY A 24 11.49 11.21 2.28
C GLY A 24 12.84 11.41 1.60
N LEU A 25 13.94 11.32 2.35
CA LEU A 25 15.32 11.37 1.85
C LEU A 25 15.87 9.99 1.42
N GLY A 26 15.08 8.93 1.55
CA GLY A 26 15.49 7.56 1.23
C GLY A 26 16.34 6.88 2.31
N ASP A 27 16.55 7.52 3.47
CA ASP A 27 17.33 6.96 4.59
C ASP A 27 16.44 6.21 5.58
N SER A 28 16.15 4.96 5.25
CA SER A 28 15.37 4.07 6.12
C SER A 28 16.12 3.66 7.41
N ALA A 29 17.46 3.85 7.47
CA ALA A 29 18.24 3.53 8.66
C ALA A 29 18.04 4.60 9.74
N SER A 30 18.20 5.86 9.37
CA SER A 30 17.94 6.99 10.27
C SER A 30 16.47 7.05 10.66
N ALA A 31 15.55 6.77 9.73
CA ALA A 31 14.12 6.68 10.06
C ALA A 31 13.82 5.62 11.14
N ALA A 32 14.44 4.44 11.05
CA ALA A 32 14.24 3.40 12.07
C ALA A 32 14.84 3.80 13.41
N HIS A 33 15.99 4.47 13.41
CA HIS A 33 16.62 4.95 14.63
C HIS A 33 15.72 5.96 15.38
N GLU A 34 15.05 6.86 14.64
CA GLU A 34 14.05 7.76 15.22
C GLU A 34 12.89 7.00 15.88
N LEU A 35 12.37 5.96 15.23
CA LEU A 35 11.28 5.17 15.83
C LEU A 35 11.70 4.40 17.08
N GLU A 36 12.99 4.08 17.26
CA GLU A 36 13.51 3.46 18.48
C GLU A 36 13.40 4.39 19.69
N GLN A 37 13.42 5.71 19.47
CA GLN A 37 13.29 6.74 20.51
C GLN A 37 11.84 6.94 20.99
N ILE A 38 10.86 6.39 20.26
CA ILE A 38 9.45 6.48 20.63
C ILE A 38 9.21 5.80 21.98
N SER A 39 8.50 6.50 22.84
CA SER A 39 8.14 6.01 24.18
C SER A 39 7.31 4.70 24.10
N PRO A 40 7.39 3.81 25.09
CA PRO A 40 6.60 2.57 25.08
C PRO A 40 5.10 2.77 24.85
N PRO A 41 4.41 3.78 25.42
CA PRO A 41 3.01 4.06 25.14
C PRO A 41 2.76 4.47 23.67
N GLY A 42 3.68 5.21 23.05
CA GLY A 42 3.56 5.71 21.69
C GLY A 42 3.70 4.63 20.62
N ARG A 43 4.44 3.54 20.90
CA ARG A 43 4.76 2.49 19.90
C ARG A 43 3.54 1.77 19.31
N GLY A 44 2.39 1.86 19.96
CA GLY A 44 1.13 1.32 19.44
C GLY A 44 0.30 2.29 18.62
N HIS A 45 0.75 3.53 18.47
CA HIS A 45 0.01 4.55 17.74
C HIS A 45 -0.02 4.24 16.23
N PRO A 46 -1.19 4.34 15.54
CA PRO A 46 -1.31 3.93 14.13
C PRO A 46 -0.37 4.66 13.20
N ALA A 47 -0.13 5.96 13.39
CA ALA A 47 0.81 6.71 12.57
C ALA A 47 2.24 6.15 12.67
N ILE A 48 2.68 5.74 13.86
CA ILE A 48 4.01 5.14 14.06
C ILE A 48 4.08 3.77 13.38
N LEU A 49 3.04 2.96 13.50
CA LEU A 49 2.98 1.65 12.85
C LEU A 49 2.98 1.77 11.32
N LEU A 50 2.30 2.78 10.75
CA LEU A 50 2.34 3.03 9.30
C LEU A 50 3.74 3.47 8.83
N VAL A 51 4.42 4.33 9.58
CA VAL A 51 5.83 4.69 9.27
C VAL A 51 6.73 3.46 9.39
N GLN A 52 6.50 2.60 10.37
CA GLN A 52 7.22 1.32 10.50
C GLN A 52 6.98 0.40 9.29
N CYS A 53 5.75 0.32 8.75
CA CYS A 53 5.45 -0.38 7.50
C CYS A 53 6.30 0.18 6.35
N ARG A 54 6.35 1.49 6.18
CA ARG A 54 7.15 2.15 5.13
C ARG A 54 8.65 1.85 5.29
N ILE A 55 9.18 1.80 6.50
CA ILE A 55 10.57 1.40 6.79
C ILE A 55 10.80 -0.07 6.39
N HIS A 56 9.88 -0.96 6.74
CA HIS A 56 9.98 -2.38 6.36
C HIS A 56 9.95 -2.56 4.85
N MET A 57 9.07 -1.83 4.15
CA MET A 57 8.98 -1.81 2.69
C MET A 57 10.28 -1.33 2.05
N ALA A 58 10.82 -0.19 2.49
CA ALA A 58 12.09 0.37 1.99
C ALA A 58 13.27 -0.59 2.18
N ARG A 59 13.23 -1.41 3.24
CA ARG A 59 14.25 -2.44 3.55
C ARG A 59 13.94 -3.82 3.00
N LYS A 60 12.85 -3.98 2.25
CA LYS A 60 12.36 -5.25 1.70
C LYS A 60 12.18 -6.34 2.78
N LYS A 61 11.78 -5.94 3.98
CA LYS A 61 11.49 -6.86 5.10
C LYS A 61 10.01 -7.24 5.06
N TRP A 62 9.66 -8.09 4.10
CA TRP A 62 8.26 -8.35 3.74
C TRP A 62 7.45 -9.02 4.85
N GLU A 63 8.02 -10.00 5.56
CA GLU A 63 7.35 -10.64 6.71
C GLU A 63 7.05 -9.62 7.82
N SER A 64 8.00 -8.74 8.12
CA SER A 64 7.83 -7.69 9.14
C SER A 64 6.79 -6.67 8.70
N LEU A 65 6.76 -6.33 7.40
CA LEU A 65 5.73 -5.46 6.82
C LEU A 65 4.34 -6.06 7.03
N VAL A 66 4.15 -7.33 6.64
CA VAL A 66 2.86 -8.01 6.76
C VAL A 66 2.40 -8.07 8.22
N GLN A 67 3.28 -8.47 9.15
CA GLN A 67 2.96 -8.54 10.58
C GLN A 67 2.55 -7.18 11.15
N THR A 68 3.28 -6.10 10.80
CA THR A 68 2.96 -4.76 11.28
C THR A 68 1.64 -4.26 10.68
N ALA A 69 1.44 -4.44 9.38
CA ALA A 69 0.23 -4.04 8.69
C ALA A 69 -1.01 -4.83 9.18
N GLU A 70 -0.89 -6.14 9.45
CA GLU A 70 -1.96 -6.95 10.05
C GLU A 70 -2.40 -6.41 11.40
N ARG A 71 -1.44 -5.98 12.23
CA ARG A 71 -1.76 -5.35 13.50
C ARG A 71 -2.57 -4.07 13.29
N VAL A 72 -2.16 -3.22 12.33
CA VAL A 72 -2.90 -1.98 12.02
C VAL A 72 -4.29 -2.30 11.47
N VAL A 73 -4.43 -3.24 10.55
CA VAL A 73 -5.74 -3.64 10.00
C VAL A 73 -6.69 -4.14 11.11
N ARG A 74 -6.17 -4.92 12.06
CA ARG A 74 -6.96 -5.45 13.18
C ARG A 74 -7.40 -4.35 14.16
N ASP A 75 -6.46 -3.49 14.56
CA ASP A 75 -6.66 -2.53 15.65
C ASP A 75 -7.25 -1.20 15.12
N PHE A 76 -6.99 -0.84 13.85
CA PHE A 76 -7.39 0.39 13.17
C PHE A 76 -7.89 0.12 11.73
N PRO A 77 -8.96 -0.67 11.53
CA PRO A 77 -9.40 -1.12 10.20
C PRO A 77 -9.82 0.00 9.25
N GLY A 78 -9.98 1.23 9.74
CA GLY A 78 -10.28 2.43 8.94
C GLY A 78 -9.09 3.03 8.18
N LEU A 79 -7.90 2.47 8.30
CA LEU A 79 -6.68 2.95 7.63
C LEU A 79 -6.39 2.09 6.39
N HIS A 80 -6.77 2.59 5.21
CA HIS A 80 -6.65 1.85 3.95
C HIS A 80 -5.18 1.52 3.60
N GLU A 81 -4.24 2.36 4.00
CA GLU A 81 -2.81 2.16 3.78
C GLU A 81 -2.34 0.81 4.31
N ALA A 82 -2.79 0.42 5.50
CA ALA A 82 -2.39 -0.86 6.10
C ALA A 82 -2.92 -2.08 5.33
N TRP A 83 -4.12 -1.97 4.74
CA TRP A 83 -4.65 -3.03 3.87
C TRP A 83 -3.79 -3.20 2.61
N VAL A 84 -3.39 -2.07 2.01
CA VAL A 84 -2.50 -2.04 0.84
C VAL A 84 -1.13 -2.59 1.21
N ASP A 85 -0.51 -2.10 2.28
CA ASP A 85 0.82 -2.52 2.73
C ASP A 85 0.88 -4.03 3.03
N ARG A 86 -0.15 -4.57 3.71
CA ARG A 86 -0.25 -6.01 3.99
C ARG A 86 -0.28 -6.83 2.71
N SER A 87 -1.14 -6.44 1.78
CA SER A 87 -1.29 -7.16 0.52
C SER A 87 -0.04 -7.07 -0.35
N TYR A 88 0.59 -5.90 -0.39
CA TYR A 88 1.84 -5.70 -1.11
C TYR A 88 2.96 -6.59 -0.56
N GLY A 89 3.13 -6.64 0.76
CA GLY A 89 4.11 -7.53 1.40
C GLY A 89 3.87 -9.01 1.08
N LEU A 90 2.61 -9.46 1.07
CA LEU A 90 2.24 -10.83 0.66
C LEU A 90 2.61 -11.10 -0.81
N HIS A 91 2.31 -10.14 -1.70
CA HIS A 91 2.64 -10.28 -3.12
C HIS A 91 4.15 -10.38 -3.36
N GLU A 92 4.95 -9.55 -2.70
CA GLU A 92 6.41 -9.59 -2.80
C GLU A 92 7.00 -10.92 -2.31
N MET A 93 6.35 -11.57 -1.36
CA MET A 93 6.68 -12.94 -0.93
C MET A 93 6.16 -14.04 -1.87
N LYS A 94 5.65 -13.67 -3.07
CA LYS A 94 5.06 -14.59 -4.06
C LYS A 94 3.80 -15.31 -3.58
N ARG A 95 3.10 -14.73 -2.61
CA ARG A 95 1.82 -15.19 -2.07
C ARG A 95 0.66 -14.39 -2.70
N THR A 96 0.65 -14.32 -4.04
CA THR A 96 -0.21 -13.39 -4.81
C THR A 96 -1.72 -13.65 -4.58
N GLN A 97 -2.15 -14.92 -4.47
CA GLN A 97 -3.56 -15.20 -4.17
C GLN A 97 -3.94 -14.72 -2.77
N GLU A 98 -3.08 -14.92 -1.78
CA GLU A 98 -3.31 -14.42 -0.42
C GLU A 98 -3.32 -12.89 -0.37
N ALA A 99 -2.47 -12.23 -1.19
CA ALA A 99 -2.48 -10.79 -1.34
C ALA A 99 -3.83 -10.27 -1.86
N PHE A 100 -4.36 -10.92 -2.90
CA PHE A 100 -5.67 -10.61 -3.44
C PHE A 100 -6.77 -10.78 -2.38
N ASP A 101 -6.83 -11.94 -1.73
CA ASP A 101 -7.85 -12.25 -0.72
C ASP A 101 -7.78 -11.29 0.48
N ALA A 102 -6.56 -10.89 0.88
CA ALA A 102 -6.33 -9.95 1.96
C ALA A 102 -6.77 -8.52 1.62
N LEU A 103 -6.69 -8.09 0.35
CA LEU A 103 -7.04 -6.74 -0.08
C LEU A 103 -8.50 -6.60 -0.52
N LEU A 104 -9.09 -7.66 -1.04
CA LEU A 104 -10.44 -7.63 -1.63
C LEU A 104 -11.50 -6.97 -0.73
N PRO A 105 -11.58 -7.23 0.61
CA PRO A 105 -12.55 -6.56 1.48
C PRO A 105 -12.39 -5.04 1.51
N ALA A 106 -11.17 -4.52 1.31
CA ALA A 106 -10.90 -3.09 1.33
C ALA A 106 -11.56 -2.35 0.16
N SER A 107 -11.84 -3.02 -0.97
CA SER A 107 -12.53 -2.39 -2.10
C SER A 107 -13.95 -1.92 -1.75
N GLY A 108 -14.64 -2.65 -0.88
CA GLY A 108 -15.96 -2.25 -0.35
C GLY A 108 -15.88 -1.24 0.79
N LEU A 109 -14.83 -1.31 1.61
CA LEU A 109 -14.63 -0.40 2.74
C LEU A 109 -14.17 1.00 2.30
N PHE A 110 -13.40 1.08 1.22
CA PHE A 110 -12.77 2.30 0.72
C PHE A 110 -13.03 2.49 -0.78
N PRO A 111 -14.29 2.66 -1.21
CA PRO A 111 -14.68 2.62 -2.63
C PRO A 111 -14.14 3.78 -3.46
N LYS A 112 -13.47 4.77 -2.86
CA LYS A 112 -12.91 5.93 -3.56
C LYS A 112 -11.38 5.91 -3.64
N ILE A 113 -10.73 4.89 -3.11
CA ILE A 113 -9.27 4.79 -3.04
C ILE A 113 -8.76 3.96 -4.22
N TRP A 114 -8.29 4.63 -5.28
CA TRP A 114 -7.90 4.03 -6.56
C TRP A 114 -6.76 2.99 -6.45
N VAL A 115 -5.85 3.15 -5.49
CA VAL A 115 -4.73 2.21 -5.30
C VAL A 115 -5.18 0.79 -4.94
N ILE A 116 -6.37 0.64 -4.35
CA ILE A 116 -6.92 -0.67 -4.00
C ILE A 116 -7.27 -1.48 -5.26
N PRO A 117 -8.17 -1.02 -6.16
CA PRO A 117 -8.44 -1.76 -7.39
C PRO A 117 -7.21 -1.85 -8.30
N TYR A 118 -6.27 -0.91 -8.26
CA TYR A 118 -5.01 -1.01 -8.98
C TYR A 118 -4.21 -2.25 -8.54
N ASN A 119 -3.97 -2.41 -7.25
CA ASN A 119 -3.24 -3.59 -6.74
C ASN A 119 -4.01 -4.91 -6.98
N LEU A 120 -5.35 -4.91 -6.83
CA LEU A 120 -6.16 -6.08 -7.20
C LEU A 120 -5.98 -6.47 -8.67
N SER A 121 -5.88 -5.48 -9.58
CA SER A 121 -5.54 -5.71 -10.98
C SER A 121 -4.18 -6.38 -11.16
N CYS A 122 -3.14 -5.86 -10.47
CA CYS A 122 -1.80 -6.45 -10.50
C CYS A 122 -1.83 -7.92 -10.06
N TYR A 123 -2.50 -8.22 -8.95
CA TYR A 123 -2.59 -9.59 -8.42
C TYR A 123 -3.35 -10.51 -9.36
N CYS A 124 -4.45 -10.05 -9.96
CA CYS A 124 -5.19 -10.79 -10.98
C CYS A 124 -4.34 -11.07 -12.23
N ALA A 125 -3.60 -10.07 -12.71
CA ALA A 125 -2.75 -10.21 -13.89
C ALA A 125 -1.63 -11.24 -13.66
N GLN A 126 -0.99 -11.19 -12.49
CA GLN A 126 0.05 -12.14 -12.09
C GLN A 126 -0.51 -13.56 -11.85
N ALA A 127 -1.79 -13.69 -11.47
CA ALA A 127 -2.48 -14.97 -11.35
C ALA A 127 -3.05 -15.48 -12.68
N GLY A 128 -2.86 -14.78 -13.80
CA GLY A 128 -3.38 -15.13 -15.13
C GLY A 128 -4.88 -14.84 -15.33
N ARG A 129 -5.55 -14.19 -14.40
CA ARG A 129 -6.96 -13.78 -14.45
C ARG A 129 -7.13 -12.47 -15.22
N LEU A 130 -6.74 -12.45 -16.51
CA LEU A 130 -6.54 -11.22 -17.28
C LEU A 130 -7.83 -10.40 -17.46
N ARG A 131 -8.99 -11.05 -17.62
CA ARG A 131 -10.27 -10.35 -17.75
C ARG A 131 -10.62 -9.59 -16.46
N GLU A 132 -10.51 -10.25 -15.33
CA GLU A 132 -10.76 -9.67 -14.02
C GLU A 132 -9.75 -8.55 -13.71
N ALA A 133 -8.50 -8.73 -14.12
CA ALA A 133 -7.46 -7.71 -13.99
C ALA A 133 -7.82 -6.44 -14.75
N LEU A 134 -8.36 -6.54 -15.98
CA LEU A 134 -8.85 -5.37 -16.74
C LEU A 134 -10.02 -4.68 -16.04
N GLU A 135 -10.98 -5.41 -15.52
CA GLU A 135 -12.14 -4.86 -14.80
C GLU A 135 -11.70 -4.04 -13.55
N TRP A 136 -10.72 -4.57 -12.80
CA TRP A 136 -10.13 -3.84 -11.68
C TRP A 136 -9.33 -2.61 -12.12
N LEU A 137 -8.55 -2.73 -13.20
CA LEU A 137 -7.77 -1.61 -13.73
C LEU A 137 -8.69 -0.47 -14.23
N GLU A 138 -9.77 -0.78 -14.92
CA GLU A 138 -10.77 0.20 -15.33
C GLU A 138 -11.34 0.94 -14.12
N THR A 139 -11.64 0.23 -13.05
CA THR A 139 -12.09 0.84 -11.79
C THR A 139 -11.03 1.79 -11.23
N ALA A 140 -9.75 1.39 -11.22
CA ALA A 140 -8.65 2.25 -10.77
C ALA A 140 -8.51 3.52 -11.63
N ILE A 141 -8.64 3.38 -12.96
CA ILE A 141 -8.57 4.50 -13.93
C ILE A 141 -9.70 5.50 -13.68
N VAL A 142 -10.92 5.03 -13.48
CA VAL A 142 -12.08 5.90 -13.19
C VAL A 142 -11.88 6.69 -11.88
N LEU A 143 -11.27 6.08 -10.88
CA LEU A 143 -11.07 6.71 -9.57
C LEU A 143 -9.85 7.64 -9.51
N GLY A 144 -8.76 7.26 -10.17
CA GLY A 144 -7.46 7.94 -10.05
C GLY A 144 -7.09 8.85 -11.21
N GLY A 145 -7.88 8.85 -12.30
CA GLY A 145 -7.62 9.61 -13.51
C GLY A 145 -7.00 8.78 -14.63
N GLU A 146 -7.57 8.94 -15.84
CA GLU A 146 -7.25 8.07 -16.98
C GLU A 146 -5.78 8.13 -17.38
N ASN A 147 -5.25 9.33 -17.60
CA ASN A 147 -3.89 9.49 -18.13
C ASN A 147 -2.84 9.01 -17.13
N ASP A 148 -2.99 9.36 -15.85
CA ASP A 148 -2.01 9.06 -14.82
C ASP A 148 -1.95 7.56 -14.51
N ILE A 149 -3.12 6.94 -14.29
CA ILE A 149 -3.20 5.51 -13.94
C ILE A 149 -2.84 4.62 -15.13
N ARG A 150 -3.26 4.99 -16.34
CA ARG A 150 -2.92 4.25 -17.57
C ARG A 150 -1.42 4.30 -17.85
N SER A 151 -0.78 5.46 -17.71
CA SER A 151 0.66 5.61 -17.88
C SER A 151 1.42 4.77 -16.85
N GLN A 152 1.02 4.83 -15.58
CA GLN A 152 1.60 4.00 -14.53
C GLN A 152 1.45 2.50 -14.84
N ALA A 153 0.28 2.07 -15.31
CA ALA A 153 0.03 0.68 -15.65
C ALA A 153 0.90 0.16 -16.82
N LEU A 154 1.25 1.04 -17.77
CA LEU A 154 2.14 0.71 -18.89
C LEU A 154 3.63 0.61 -18.50
N GLU A 155 3.98 1.09 -17.32
CA GLU A 155 5.33 0.98 -16.77
C GLU A 155 5.44 -0.12 -15.68
N ASP A 156 4.29 -0.60 -15.19
CA ASP A 156 4.24 -1.59 -14.12
C ASP A 156 4.47 -3.02 -14.66
N PRO A 157 5.57 -3.69 -14.24
CA PRO A 157 5.87 -5.05 -14.69
C PRO A 157 4.77 -6.06 -14.36
N ASP A 158 4.03 -5.86 -13.26
CA ASP A 158 2.96 -6.77 -12.85
C ASP A 158 1.76 -6.72 -13.80
N LEU A 159 1.55 -5.59 -14.48
CA LEU A 159 0.52 -5.41 -15.50
C LEU A 159 1.00 -5.67 -16.93
N LYS A 160 2.24 -6.14 -17.12
CA LYS A 160 2.78 -6.48 -18.45
C LYS A 160 1.87 -7.39 -19.27
N PRO A 161 1.17 -8.39 -18.70
CA PRO A 161 0.23 -9.22 -19.46
C PRO A 161 -0.93 -8.43 -20.10
N LEU A 162 -1.25 -7.23 -19.58
CA LEU A 162 -2.33 -6.37 -20.06
C LEU A 162 -1.87 -5.27 -21.03
N TRP A 163 -0.57 -5.02 -21.19
CA TRP A 163 -0.06 -3.86 -21.95
C TRP A 163 -0.61 -3.75 -23.37
N LYS A 164 -0.89 -4.86 -24.04
CA LYS A 164 -1.47 -4.86 -25.39
C LYS A 164 -2.91 -4.31 -25.41
N GLN A 165 -3.67 -4.57 -24.36
CA GLN A 165 -5.07 -4.14 -24.24
C GLN A 165 -5.21 -2.69 -23.77
N ILE A 166 -4.25 -2.21 -22.94
CA ILE A 166 -4.32 -0.88 -22.35
C ILE A 166 -3.56 0.20 -23.12
N ARG A 167 -2.74 -0.19 -24.12
CA ARG A 167 -2.13 0.80 -25.04
C ARG A 167 -3.23 1.46 -25.87
N PRO A 168 -3.20 2.81 -26.00
CA PRO A 168 -4.09 3.46 -26.96
C PRO A 168 -3.82 2.88 -28.36
N GLU A 169 -4.89 2.59 -29.09
CA GLU A 169 -4.76 2.23 -30.51
C GLU A 169 -3.99 3.35 -31.21
N ALA A 170 -2.93 2.98 -31.94
CA ALA A 170 -2.22 3.94 -32.76
C ALA A 170 -3.24 4.50 -33.76
N THR A 171 -3.59 5.78 -33.61
CA THR A 171 -4.42 6.50 -34.58
C THR A 171 -3.66 6.44 -35.92
N THR A 172 -4.02 5.51 -36.76
CA THR A 172 -3.60 5.48 -38.17
C THR A 172 -4.22 6.71 -38.84
N SER A 173 -3.40 7.75 -38.98
CA SER A 173 -3.70 8.93 -39.81
C SER A 173 -3.46 8.60 -41.27
#